data_4d5224fee862e012223d23729261e338
#
_entry.id   4d5224fee862e012223d23729261e338
#
_cell.length_a   1.000
_cell.length_b   1.000
_cell.length_c   1.000
_cell.angle_alpha   90.00
_cell.angle_beta   90.00
_cell.angle_gamma   90.00
#
_symmetry.space_group_name_H-M   'P 1'
#
loop_
_entity.id
_entity.type
_entity.pdbx_description
1 polymer ?
#
loop_
_entity_poly.entity_id
_entity_poly.type
_entity_poly.pdbx_seq_one_letter_code
_entity_poly.pdbx_strand_id
1 'polypeptide(L)'
;MRTNFFIFLCFLLNCCSKSGSPAPPAPPPPPPPPVVPVVSWNFETSPVWQDEFDVDGAPDATHWNFEVGGNGWGNNELEYYTNNNNATVQGGTLHITARIENIGSSQYSSARMITKGRGDWLYGRFEIRARIPGGRGTWPAIWLLNSGNVYGGWPKSGEIDIMEHVGFDPNNIHFTVHNQSYYGANGKGSNKIIATAIDSFHVYRCDWTPAGIRGFIDGVQYFEYANPGTGTNAWPYDQPFFMILNVAVGGNWGGAMGVDNSVFPATMDVDYVRVYKWVD
;
A
#
# COMPACT_ATOMS: atom_id res chain seq x y z
N MET A 1 44.24 18.09 91.02
CA MET A 1 44.81 16.77 91.33
C MET A 1 44.29 15.74 90.34
N ARG A 2 45.12 15.26 89.50
CA ARG A 2 45.26 13.99 88.80
C ARG A 2 46.04 14.21 87.52
N THR A 3 47.23 13.76 87.59
CA THR A 3 48.26 13.69 86.57
C THR A 3 47.92 12.70 85.47
N ASN A 4 47.96 13.05 84.21
CA ASN A 4 47.95 12.13 83.09
C ASN A 4 49.32 12.09 82.42
N PHE A 5 49.84 10.88 82.40
CA PHE A 5 51.09 10.48 81.75
C PHE A 5 50.83 10.23 80.25
N PHE A 6 51.55 10.93 79.38
CA PHE A 6 51.57 10.66 77.93
C PHE A 6 52.72 9.73 77.61
N ILE A 7 52.41 8.56 77.12
CA ILE A 7 53.35 7.58 76.54
C ILE A 7 53.48 7.86 75.05
N PHE A 8 54.69 8.21 74.59
CA PHE A 8 55.00 8.38 73.15
C PHE A 8 55.30 6.99 72.60
N LEU A 9 54.48 6.47 71.64
CA LEU A 9 54.79 5.28 70.93
C LEU A 9 55.24 5.59 69.52
N CYS A 10 56.53 5.40 69.23
CA CYS A 10 57.11 5.53 67.90
C CYS A 10 56.66 4.39 67.00
N PHE A 11 55.85 4.69 66.02
CA PHE A 11 55.58 3.76 64.91
C PHE A 11 56.59 3.96 63.76
N LEU A 12 57.40 2.96 63.54
CA LEU A 12 58.24 2.79 62.37
C LEU A 12 57.35 2.48 61.14
N LEU A 13 57.25 3.43 60.24
CA LEU A 13 56.57 3.23 58.93
C LEU A 13 57.51 2.45 57.99
N ASN A 14 57.16 1.21 57.77
CA ASN A 14 57.80 0.36 56.77
C ASN A 14 57.20 0.68 55.40
N CYS A 15 57.95 1.42 54.55
CA CYS A 15 57.54 1.74 53.17
C CYS A 15 57.76 0.50 52.30
N CYS A 16 56.68 -0.32 52.09
CA CYS A 16 56.64 -1.29 51.01
C CYS A 16 56.26 -0.61 49.71
N SER A 17 57.20 -0.40 48.83
CA SER A 17 56.94 -0.01 47.43
C SER A 17 56.27 -1.15 46.68
N LYS A 18 54.97 -1.07 46.48
CA LYS A 18 54.27 -1.94 45.52
C LYS A 18 54.63 -1.52 44.12
N SER A 19 55.38 -2.34 43.40
CA SER A 19 55.54 -2.26 41.94
C SER A 19 54.18 -2.54 41.30
N GLY A 20 53.46 -1.50 40.86
CA GLY A 20 52.23 -1.60 40.12
C GLY A 20 52.48 -2.24 38.75
N SER A 21 51.89 -3.37 38.45
CA SER A 21 51.84 -3.90 37.10
C SER A 21 51.13 -2.86 36.18
N PRO A 22 51.59 -2.64 34.94
CA PRO A 22 50.90 -1.75 34.01
C PRO A 22 49.46 -2.24 33.75
N ALA A 23 48.53 -1.33 33.74
CA ALA A 23 47.12 -1.63 33.41
C ALA A 23 47.04 -2.27 32.01
N PRO A 24 46.15 -3.29 31.81
CA PRO A 24 45.95 -3.87 30.50
C PRO A 24 45.51 -2.78 29.49
N PRO A 25 45.92 -2.89 28.21
CA PRO A 25 45.51 -1.94 27.19
C PRO A 25 43.98 -1.93 27.07
N ALA A 26 43.42 -0.72 26.83
CA ALA A 26 41.98 -0.58 26.63
C ALA A 26 41.53 -1.42 25.43
N PRO A 27 40.33 -2.06 25.49
CA PRO A 27 39.80 -2.81 24.37
C PRO A 27 39.64 -1.91 23.13
N PRO A 28 39.85 -2.42 21.91
CA PRO A 28 39.68 -1.64 20.70
C PRO A 28 38.24 -1.11 20.63
N PRO A 29 38.01 0.07 20.03
CA PRO A 29 36.66 0.62 19.84
C PRO A 29 35.83 -0.36 19.03
N PRO A 30 34.51 -0.46 19.31
CA PRO A 30 33.61 -1.32 18.51
C PRO A 30 33.65 -0.87 17.04
N PRO A 31 33.53 -1.82 16.09
CA PRO A 31 33.49 -1.46 14.67
C PRO A 31 32.32 -0.49 14.41
N PRO A 32 32.49 0.45 13.46
CA PRO A 32 31.39 1.34 13.09
C PRO A 32 30.18 0.51 12.67
N PRO A 33 28.94 0.96 12.96
CA PRO A 33 27.75 0.27 12.51
C PRO A 33 27.76 0.14 10.99
N PRO A 34 27.24 -0.95 10.42
CA PRO A 34 27.18 -1.14 8.98
C PRO A 34 26.45 0.06 8.34
N VAL A 35 27.05 0.63 7.30
CA VAL A 35 26.39 1.66 6.50
C VAL A 35 25.26 0.98 5.74
N VAL A 36 24.03 1.17 6.19
CA VAL A 36 22.84 0.74 5.44
C VAL A 36 22.77 1.65 4.21
N PRO A 37 22.80 1.10 2.99
CA PRO A 37 22.62 1.90 1.79
C PRO A 37 21.33 2.72 1.89
N VAL A 38 21.42 4.02 1.68
CA VAL A 38 20.23 4.88 1.58
C VAL A 38 19.57 4.57 0.24
N VAL A 39 18.48 3.83 0.26
CA VAL A 39 17.70 3.54 -0.95
C VAL A 39 17.08 4.84 -1.45
N SER A 40 17.30 5.13 -2.74
CA SER A 40 16.74 6.32 -3.37
C SER A 40 15.22 6.25 -3.53
N TRP A 41 14.56 7.41 -3.58
CA TRP A 41 13.15 7.56 -3.98
C TRP A 41 13.06 8.26 -5.34
N ASN A 42 14.00 7.94 -6.23
CA ASN A 42 14.06 8.49 -7.57
C ASN A 42 13.30 7.58 -8.54
N PHE A 43 12.66 8.22 -9.51
CA PHE A 43 11.90 7.53 -10.55
C PHE A 43 12.22 8.17 -11.89
N GLU A 44 12.12 7.39 -12.96
CA GLU A 44 12.23 7.93 -14.31
C GLU A 44 11.21 9.07 -14.51
N THR A 45 11.54 10.03 -15.36
CA THR A 45 10.66 11.19 -15.65
C THR A 45 9.60 10.89 -16.69
N SER A 46 9.83 9.83 -17.48
CA SER A 46 8.86 9.33 -18.46
C SER A 46 8.30 8.01 -17.99
N PRO A 47 6.99 7.76 -18.15
CA PRO A 47 6.40 6.49 -17.78
C PRO A 47 6.96 5.34 -18.65
N VAL A 48 7.21 4.19 -18.04
CA VAL A 48 7.58 2.95 -18.74
C VAL A 48 6.38 2.17 -19.21
N TRP A 49 5.21 2.49 -18.69
CA TRP A 49 3.91 1.97 -19.07
C TRP A 49 2.85 3.02 -18.78
N GLN A 50 1.90 3.21 -19.69
CA GLN A 50 0.80 4.15 -19.50
C GLN A 50 -0.42 3.76 -20.32
N ASP A 51 -1.59 4.18 -19.87
CA ASP A 51 -2.82 4.24 -20.63
C ASP A 51 -3.49 5.60 -20.37
N GLU A 52 -3.63 6.40 -21.44
CA GLU A 52 -4.26 7.73 -21.41
C GLU A 52 -5.73 7.65 -21.85
N PHE A 53 -6.20 6.45 -22.17
CA PHE A 53 -7.57 6.19 -22.62
C PHE A 53 -8.04 7.04 -23.82
N ASP A 54 -7.14 7.30 -24.76
CA ASP A 54 -7.37 8.20 -25.92
C ASP A 54 -8.29 7.60 -26.99
N VAL A 55 -8.53 6.29 -26.99
CA VAL A 55 -9.29 5.59 -28.04
C VAL A 55 -10.62 5.12 -27.50
N ASP A 56 -11.71 5.72 -27.98
CA ASP A 56 -13.07 5.35 -27.58
C ASP A 56 -13.38 3.87 -27.91
N GLY A 57 -14.11 3.21 -27.01
CA GLY A 57 -14.56 1.81 -27.17
C GLY A 57 -14.20 0.93 -25.99
N ALA A 58 -13.82 -0.31 -26.27
CA ALA A 58 -13.33 -1.23 -25.23
C ALA A 58 -11.94 -0.82 -24.75
N PRO A 59 -11.60 -1.01 -23.46
CA PRO A 59 -10.23 -0.83 -22.98
C PRO A 59 -9.23 -1.66 -23.80
N ASP A 60 -8.03 -1.12 -24.00
CA ASP A 60 -6.99 -1.76 -24.82
C ASP A 60 -6.61 -3.13 -24.28
N ALA A 61 -6.91 -4.17 -25.06
CA ALA A 61 -6.63 -5.54 -24.69
C ALA A 61 -5.13 -5.87 -24.64
N THR A 62 -4.24 -4.99 -25.09
CA THR A 62 -2.78 -5.15 -24.89
C THR A 62 -2.33 -4.66 -23.51
N HIS A 63 -3.11 -3.82 -22.83
CA HIS A 63 -2.86 -3.31 -21.50
C HIS A 63 -3.69 -4.03 -20.43
N TRP A 64 -4.94 -4.39 -20.74
CA TRP A 64 -5.92 -4.85 -19.76
C TRP A 64 -6.47 -6.24 -20.06
N ASN A 65 -6.67 -6.99 -19.00
CA ASN A 65 -7.50 -8.19 -18.94
C ASN A 65 -8.67 -7.94 -17.99
N PHE A 66 -9.59 -8.89 -17.92
CA PHE A 66 -10.73 -8.87 -16.99
C PHE A 66 -10.73 -10.14 -16.14
N GLU A 67 -11.00 -10.00 -14.85
CA GLU A 67 -11.42 -11.11 -14.01
C GLU A 67 -12.95 -11.16 -14.02
N VAL A 68 -13.51 -12.35 -14.24
CA VAL A 68 -14.95 -12.55 -14.47
C VAL A 68 -15.51 -13.52 -13.45
N GLY A 69 -16.68 -13.20 -12.89
CA GLY A 69 -17.39 -14.05 -11.95
C GLY A 69 -18.14 -13.30 -10.87
N GLY A 70 -18.96 -14.03 -10.10
CA GLY A 70 -19.83 -13.48 -9.05
C GLY A 70 -19.81 -14.35 -7.79
N ASN A 71 -18.65 -14.80 -7.34
CA ASN A 71 -18.49 -15.69 -6.17
C ASN A 71 -18.08 -14.97 -4.88
N GLY A 72 -18.35 -13.65 -4.81
CA GLY A 72 -18.10 -12.82 -3.63
C GLY A 72 -16.66 -12.38 -3.42
N TRP A 73 -15.72 -12.76 -4.30
CA TRP A 73 -14.34 -12.28 -4.40
C TRP A 73 -13.56 -12.23 -3.08
N GLY A 74 -13.89 -13.13 -2.13
CA GLY A 74 -13.27 -13.20 -0.80
C GLY A 74 -13.85 -12.23 0.24
N ASN A 75 -14.73 -11.30 -0.18
CA ASN A 75 -15.28 -10.23 0.66
C ASN A 75 -16.82 -10.26 0.75
N ASN A 76 -17.49 -11.31 0.26
CA ASN A 76 -18.96 -11.38 0.11
C ASN A 76 -19.52 -10.23 -0.73
N GLU A 77 -18.77 -9.82 -1.77
CA GLU A 77 -19.20 -8.83 -2.77
C GLU A 77 -20.44 -9.36 -3.54
N LEU A 78 -21.31 -8.45 -3.96
CA LEU A 78 -22.65 -8.80 -4.48
C LEU A 78 -22.71 -8.79 -6.01
N GLU A 79 -21.74 -8.15 -6.68
CA GLU A 79 -21.72 -8.03 -8.13
C GLU A 79 -21.19 -9.29 -8.82
N TYR A 80 -21.52 -9.38 -10.09
CA TYR A 80 -20.81 -10.20 -11.06
C TYR A 80 -19.90 -9.32 -11.89
N TYR A 81 -18.59 -9.55 -11.84
CA TYR A 81 -17.65 -8.87 -12.72
C TYR A 81 -17.75 -9.46 -14.12
N THR A 82 -17.94 -8.57 -15.10
CA THR A 82 -18.13 -8.94 -16.51
C THR A 82 -16.84 -8.72 -17.32
N ASN A 83 -16.84 -9.28 -18.53
CA ASN A 83 -15.82 -9.03 -19.52
C ASN A 83 -16.31 -7.93 -20.47
N ASN A 84 -15.78 -6.70 -20.36
CA ASN A 84 -16.07 -5.49 -21.17
C ASN A 84 -17.44 -4.82 -20.99
N ASN A 85 -18.46 -5.46 -20.47
CA ASN A 85 -19.80 -4.86 -20.45
C ASN A 85 -19.91 -3.66 -19.49
N ASN A 86 -19.06 -3.63 -18.47
CA ASN A 86 -19.08 -2.62 -17.41
C ASN A 86 -17.85 -1.70 -17.44
N ALA A 87 -17.00 -1.82 -18.47
CA ALA A 87 -15.85 -0.96 -18.68
C ALA A 87 -15.85 -0.44 -20.13
N THR A 88 -15.76 0.87 -20.30
CA THR A 88 -15.70 1.52 -21.63
C THR A 88 -14.84 2.75 -21.58
N VAL A 89 -14.15 3.04 -22.67
CA VAL A 89 -13.42 4.29 -22.87
C VAL A 89 -14.29 5.22 -23.71
N GLN A 90 -14.48 6.45 -23.26
CA GLN A 90 -15.20 7.47 -23.98
C GLN A 90 -14.67 8.85 -23.64
N GLY A 91 -14.37 9.65 -24.66
CA GLY A 91 -13.94 11.03 -24.52
C GLY A 91 -12.65 11.21 -23.70
N GLY A 92 -11.68 10.29 -23.85
CA GLY A 92 -10.41 10.32 -23.11
C GLY A 92 -10.52 9.86 -21.66
N THR A 93 -11.52 9.04 -21.33
CA THR A 93 -11.74 8.58 -19.95
C THR A 93 -12.21 7.14 -19.96
N LEU A 94 -11.64 6.30 -19.10
CA LEU A 94 -12.16 4.97 -18.80
C LEU A 94 -13.29 5.08 -17.76
N HIS A 95 -14.41 4.46 -18.05
CA HIS A 95 -15.58 4.37 -17.19
C HIS A 95 -15.74 2.92 -16.69
N ILE A 96 -15.57 2.68 -15.40
CA ILE A 96 -15.89 1.40 -14.74
C ILE A 96 -17.21 1.59 -14.00
N THR A 97 -18.28 0.93 -14.49
CA THR A 97 -19.65 1.21 -14.04
C THR A 97 -20.28 0.00 -13.37
N ALA A 98 -20.55 0.12 -12.08
CA ALA A 98 -21.42 -0.82 -11.36
C ALA A 98 -22.91 -0.51 -11.66
N ARG A 99 -23.71 -1.56 -11.91
CA ARG A 99 -25.12 -1.44 -12.30
C ARG A 99 -25.99 -2.42 -11.55
N ILE A 100 -27.27 -2.11 -11.40
CA ILE A 100 -28.31 -3.10 -11.05
C ILE A 100 -28.59 -3.92 -12.30
N GLU A 101 -28.09 -5.13 -12.33
CA GLU A 101 -28.21 -6.05 -13.45
C GLU A 101 -28.10 -7.48 -12.94
N ASN A 102 -29.10 -8.31 -13.26
CA ASN A 102 -29.09 -9.70 -12.83
C ASN A 102 -28.22 -10.55 -13.76
N ILE A 103 -27.15 -11.14 -13.22
CA ILE A 103 -26.28 -12.09 -13.92
C ILE A 103 -26.05 -13.31 -13.01
N GLY A 104 -26.60 -14.47 -13.43
CA GLY A 104 -26.57 -15.65 -12.59
C GLY A 104 -27.33 -15.44 -11.27
N SER A 105 -26.62 -15.58 -10.15
CA SER A 105 -27.18 -15.34 -8.81
C SER A 105 -26.92 -13.90 -8.30
N SER A 106 -26.10 -13.09 -9.02
CA SER A 106 -25.79 -11.72 -8.62
C SER A 106 -26.85 -10.75 -9.12
N GLN A 107 -27.18 -9.74 -8.32
CA GLN A 107 -28.15 -8.68 -8.64
C GLN A 107 -27.48 -7.41 -9.18
N TYR A 108 -26.17 -7.38 -9.19
CA TYR A 108 -25.37 -6.28 -9.68
C TYR A 108 -24.33 -6.80 -10.65
N SER A 109 -23.93 -5.95 -11.60
CA SER A 109 -22.77 -6.18 -12.45
C SER A 109 -21.75 -5.06 -12.28
N SER A 110 -20.46 -5.36 -12.52
CA SER A 110 -19.38 -4.39 -12.53
C SER A 110 -18.22 -4.91 -13.38
N ALA A 111 -17.08 -4.21 -13.38
CA ALA A 111 -15.84 -4.69 -13.98
C ALA A 111 -14.68 -4.69 -12.98
N ARG A 112 -13.81 -5.70 -13.14
CA ARG A 112 -12.54 -5.84 -12.46
C ARG A 112 -11.46 -6.02 -13.52
N MET A 113 -10.79 -4.92 -13.83
CA MET A 113 -9.75 -4.84 -14.84
C MET A 113 -8.39 -5.11 -14.21
N ILE A 114 -7.53 -5.86 -14.90
CA ILE A 114 -6.20 -6.23 -14.39
C ILE A 114 -5.12 -6.06 -15.46
N THR A 115 -3.92 -5.71 -15.03
CA THR A 115 -2.74 -5.66 -15.93
C THR A 115 -1.93 -6.95 -15.94
N LYS A 116 -2.33 -7.99 -15.21
CA LYS A 116 -1.55 -9.23 -15.05
C LYS A 116 -1.08 -9.82 -16.37
N GLY A 117 0.24 -10.03 -16.51
CA GLY A 117 0.88 -10.54 -17.73
C GLY A 117 1.00 -9.51 -18.85
N ARG A 118 0.62 -8.24 -18.60
CA ARG A 118 0.71 -7.10 -19.53
C ARG A 118 1.40 -5.90 -18.89
N GLY A 119 1.39 -5.85 -17.56
CA GLY A 119 2.05 -4.89 -16.71
C GLY A 119 2.19 -5.52 -15.33
N ASP A 120 3.35 -6.12 -15.07
CA ASP A 120 3.75 -6.67 -13.78
C ASP A 120 5.05 -5.96 -13.38
N TRP A 121 5.05 -5.25 -12.26
CA TRP A 121 6.17 -4.39 -11.86
C TRP A 121 6.74 -4.80 -10.52
N LEU A 122 8.06 -4.78 -10.42
CA LEU A 122 8.79 -4.79 -9.16
C LEU A 122 9.30 -3.38 -8.92
N TYR A 123 8.73 -2.71 -7.93
CA TYR A 123 8.97 -1.30 -7.61
C TYR A 123 8.49 -0.33 -8.70
N GLY A 124 8.35 0.92 -8.33
CA GLY A 124 7.95 1.99 -9.23
C GLY A 124 7.10 3.06 -8.57
N ARG A 125 6.80 4.10 -9.34
CA ARG A 125 5.77 5.07 -9.04
C ARG A 125 4.56 4.75 -9.90
N PHE A 126 3.40 4.68 -9.26
CA PHE A 126 2.10 4.44 -9.88
C PHE A 126 1.27 5.71 -9.69
N GLU A 127 0.83 6.34 -10.75
CA GLU A 127 -0.03 7.52 -10.74
C GLU A 127 -1.31 7.22 -11.50
N ILE A 128 -2.43 7.34 -10.81
CA ILE A 128 -3.76 7.14 -11.38
C ILE A 128 -4.59 8.39 -11.09
N ARG A 129 -5.07 9.06 -12.14
CA ARG A 129 -5.98 10.18 -12.01
C ARG A 129 -7.40 9.69 -12.19
N ALA A 130 -8.18 9.75 -11.13
CA ALA A 130 -9.53 9.21 -11.13
C ALA A 130 -10.51 10.07 -10.33
N ARG A 131 -11.80 9.97 -10.71
CA ARG A 131 -12.95 10.41 -9.94
C ARG A 131 -13.72 9.16 -9.52
N ILE A 132 -13.99 9.03 -8.23
CA ILE A 132 -14.59 7.82 -7.66
C ILE A 132 -16.09 7.98 -7.42
N PRO A 133 -16.88 6.90 -7.48
CA PRO A 133 -18.30 6.94 -7.12
C PRO A 133 -18.49 7.09 -5.61
N GLY A 134 -19.59 7.76 -5.24
CA GLY A 134 -20.11 7.78 -3.87
C GLY A 134 -21.40 6.95 -3.73
N GLY A 135 -21.97 6.97 -2.52
CA GLY A 135 -23.24 6.32 -2.20
C GLY A 135 -23.10 4.95 -1.57
N ARG A 136 -23.96 4.65 -0.59
CA ARG A 136 -23.89 3.41 0.20
C ARG A 136 -23.94 2.15 -0.67
N GLY A 137 -22.99 1.27 -0.43
CA GLY A 137 -22.88 0.01 -1.18
C GLY A 137 -21.84 0.06 -2.29
N THR A 138 -21.28 1.22 -2.66
CA THR A 138 -20.14 1.28 -3.58
C THR A 138 -18.82 1.08 -2.84
N TRP A 139 -17.87 0.38 -3.49
CA TRP A 139 -16.52 0.15 -2.98
C TRP A 139 -15.52 0.16 -4.17
N PRO A 140 -15.19 1.35 -4.70
CA PRO A 140 -14.16 1.49 -5.72
C PRO A 140 -12.78 1.25 -5.13
N ALA A 141 -11.89 0.62 -5.92
CA ALA A 141 -10.50 0.38 -5.55
C ALA A 141 -9.54 0.51 -6.73
N ILE A 142 -8.34 1.04 -6.44
CA ILE A 142 -7.15 1.08 -7.26
C ILE A 142 -6.05 0.43 -6.43
N TRP A 143 -5.56 -0.73 -6.83
CA TRP A 143 -4.70 -1.54 -5.99
C TRP A 143 -3.77 -2.46 -6.76
N LEU A 144 -2.78 -3.02 -6.07
CA LEU A 144 -1.79 -3.92 -6.63
C LEU A 144 -1.84 -5.26 -5.88
N LEU A 145 -1.83 -6.35 -6.65
CA LEU A 145 -1.76 -7.70 -6.11
C LEU A 145 -0.54 -8.42 -6.69
N ASN A 146 0.10 -9.27 -5.89
CA ASN A 146 1.27 -10.01 -6.31
C ASN A 146 0.98 -10.92 -7.53
N SER A 147 1.94 -11.01 -8.46
CA SER A 147 1.76 -11.75 -9.71
C SER A 147 1.95 -13.26 -9.56
N GLY A 148 2.79 -13.71 -8.62
CA GLY A 148 3.30 -15.08 -8.58
C GLY A 148 3.01 -15.89 -7.32
N ASN A 149 2.42 -15.33 -6.27
CA ASN A 149 2.23 -15.98 -4.97
C ASN A 149 3.52 -16.63 -4.41
N VAL A 150 4.66 -15.95 -4.59
CA VAL A 150 6.00 -16.46 -4.28
C VAL A 150 6.13 -16.93 -2.82
N TYR A 151 5.45 -16.23 -1.90
CA TYR A 151 5.44 -16.55 -0.47
C TYR A 151 4.18 -17.30 -0.02
N GLY A 152 3.33 -17.71 -0.98
CA GLY A 152 2.05 -18.38 -0.76
C GLY A 152 0.85 -17.48 -1.06
N GLY A 153 -0.35 -18.04 -0.90
CA GLY A 153 -1.59 -17.30 -1.13
C GLY A 153 -1.77 -16.11 -0.19
N TRP A 154 -2.74 -15.26 -0.53
CA TRP A 154 -3.10 -14.10 0.29
C TRP A 154 -3.26 -14.46 1.79
N PRO A 155 -2.77 -13.64 2.73
CA PRO A 155 -2.09 -12.36 2.55
C PRO A 155 -0.55 -12.46 2.46
N LYS A 156 0.04 -13.67 2.41
CA LYS A 156 1.48 -13.91 2.51
C LYS A 156 2.31 -13.24 1.43
N SER A 157 1.79 -13.16 0.23
CA SER A 157 2.49 -12.56 -0.92
C SER A 157 2.19 -11.08 -1.11
N GLY A 158 1.44 -10.47 -0.20
CA GLY A 158 1.23 -9.02 -0.15
C GLY A 158 0.14 -8.48 -1.06
N GLU A 159 -0.33 -7.27 -0.72
CA GLU A 159 -1.29 -6.44 -1.43
C GLU A 159 -1.01 -4.98 -1.09
N ILE A 160 -1.17 -4.07 -2.05
CA ILE A 160 -0.98 -2.62 -1.87
C ILE A 160 -2.22 -1.90 -2.42
N ASP A 161 -3.04 -1.34 -1.53
CA ASP A 161 -4.24 -0.60 -1.89
C ASP A 161 -3.90 0.87 -1.98
N ILE A 162 -3.75 1.38 -3.21
CA ILE A 162 -3.36 2.77 -3.48
C ILE A 162 -4.51 3.72 -3.16
N MET A 163 -5.73 3.29 -3.47
CA MET A 163 -6.97 4.01 -3.17
C MET A 163 -8.08 3.00 -2.92
N GLU A 164 -8.70 3.09 -1.77
CA GLU A 164 -9.98 2.48 -1.47
C GLU A 164 -10.96 3.53 -0.92
N HIS A 165 -12.22 3.38 -1.26
CA HIS A 165 -13.29 4.21 -0.72
C HIS A 165 -14.55 3.37 -0.52
N VAL A 166 -15.30 3.62 0.55
CA VAL A 166 -16.61 3.03 0.78
C VAL A 166 -17.68 4.12 0.81
N GLY A 167 -18.71 3.94 0.00
CA GLY A 167 -19.67 5.00 -0.25
C GLY A 167 -20.53 5.42 0.94
N PHE A 168 -20.51 4.68 2.06
CA PHE A 168 -21.17 5.09 3.31
C PHE A 168 -20.31 6.05 4.16
N ASP A 169 -19.00 6.16 3.86
CA ASP A 169 -18.06 7.10 4.50
C ASP A 169 -17.50 8.05 3.42
N PRO A 170 -18.30 9.01 2.97
CA PRO A 170 -18.02 9.78 1.76
C PRO A 170 -16.74 10.61 1.89
N ASN A 171 -15.99 10.65 0.79
CA ASN A 171 -14.75 11.42 0.68
C ASN A 171 -13.60 10.98 1.59
N ASN A 172 -13.73 9.91 2.34
CA ASN A 172 -12.65 9.34 3.16
C ASN A 172 -11.89 8.30 2.34
N ILE A 173 -10.66 8.64 1.93
CA ILE A 173 -9.81 7.84 1.06
C ILE A 173 -8.81 7.06 1.91
N HIS A 174 -8.72 5.77 1.67
CA HIS A 174 -7.83 4.86 2.38
C HIS A 174 -6.66 4.44 1.48
N PHE A 175 -5.49 4.33 2.09
CA PHE A 175 -4.32 3.62 1.57
C PHE A 175 -3.97 2.52 2.57
N THR A 176 -3.81 1.28 2.09
CA THR A 176 -3.54 0.14 2.98
C THR A 176 -2.49 -0.77 2.36
N VAL A 177 -1.70 -1.46 3.17
CA VAL A 177 -0.88 -2.58 2.74
C VAL A 177 -1.25 -3.82 3.58
N HIS A 178 -1.38 -4.96 2.90
CA HIS A 178 -1.66 -6.25 3.53
C HIS A 178 -0.49 -7.20 3.35
N ASN A 179 -0.15 -7.90 4.44
CA ASN A 179 0.88 -8.93 4.48
C ASN A 179 0.58 -9.92 5.62
N GLN A 180 1.38 -10.96 5.80
CA GLN A 180 1.12 -11.98 6.80
C GLN A 180 1.06 -11.44 8.25
N SER A 181 1.81 -10.36 8.54
CA SER A 181 1.80 -9.73 9.86
C SER A 181 0.61 -8.79 10.08
N TYR A 182 0.06 -8.23 8.99
CA TYR A 182 -0.99 -7.21 9.02
C TYR A 182 -1.93 -7.41 7.83
N TYR A 183 -3.17 -7.85 8.07
CA TYR A 183 -4.15 -8.10 6.99
C TYR A 183 -5.59 -7.97 7.44
N GLY A 184 -6.52 -7.93 6.50
CA GLY A 184 -7.93 -7.69 6.75
C GLY A 184 -8.13 -6.38 7.51
N ALA A 185 -8.96 -6.38 8.54
CA ALA A 185 -9.21 -5.20 9.38
C ALA A 185 -7.96 -4.68 10.13
N ASN A 186 -6.87 -5.47 10.19
CA ASN A 186 -5.61 -5.08 10.81
C ASN A 186 -4.52 -4.71 9.78
N GLY A 187 -4.87 -4.46 8.53
CA GLY A 187 -3.96 -3.92 7.52
C GLY A 187 -3.25 -2.66 8.00
N LYS A 188 -2.03 -2.41 7.52
CA LYS A 188 -1.32 -1.17 7.82
C LYS A 188 -1.79 -0.10 6.85
N GLY A 189 -2.56 0.86 7.34
CA GLY A 189 -3.14 1.88 6.50
C GLY A 189 -3.19 3.26 7.14
N SER A 190 -3.57 4.22 6.33
CA SER A 190 -3.93 5.59 6.71
C SER A 190 -5.12 6.03 5.86
N ASN A 191 -5.86 7.01 6.33
CA ASN A 191 -6.94 7.61 5.56
C ASN A 191 -6.83 9.12 5.52
N LYS A 192 -7.50 9.72 4.56
CA LYS A 192 -7.55 11.16 4.38
C LYS A 192 -8.88 11.60 3.77
N ILE A 193 -9.51 12.59 4.40
CA ILE A 193 -10.71 13.21 3.83
C ILE A 193 -10.31 14.18 2.72
N ILE A 194 -10.85 13.95 1.53
CA ILE A 194 -10.72 14.80 0.34
C ILE A 194 -12.12 15.25 -0.05
N ALA A 195 -12.51 16.44 0.33
CA ALA A 195 -13.89 16.93 0.24
C ALA A 195 -14.54 16.82 -1.15
N THR A 196 -13.74 16.70 -2.19
CA THR A 196 -14.18 16.62 -3.60
C THR A 196 -13.88 15.27 -4.26
N ALA A 197 -13.53 14.21 -3.50
CA ALA A 197 -13.10 12.93 -4.07
C ALA A 197 -14.15 12.29 -4.98
N ILE A 198 -15.44 12.44 -4.64
CA ILE A 198 -16.56 11.90 -5.44
C ILE A 198 -17.02 12.87 -6.56
N ASP A 199 -16.58 14.13 -6.54
CA ASP A 199 -17.05 15.17 -7.46
C ASP A 199 -16.00 15.56 -8.50
N SER A 200 -14.72 15.32 -8.20
CA SER A 200 -13.59 15.80 -9.02
C SER A 200 -12.54 14.70 -9.20
N PHE A 201 -11.72 14.86 -10.24
CA PHE A 201 -10.56 14.01 -10.45
C PHE A 201 -9.43 14.38 -9.49
N HIS A 202 -8.85 13.36 -8.86
CA HIS A 202 -7.67 13.46 -8.01
C HIS A 202 -6.59 12.49 -8.50
N VAL A 203 -5.32 12.79 -8.19
CA VAL A 203 -4.19 11.91 -8.50
C VAL A 203 -3.89 11.05 -7.27
N TYR A 204 -4.19 9.78 -7.36
CA TYR A 204 -3.82 8.76 -6.38
C TYR A 204 -2.47 8.18 -6.78
N ARG A 205 -1.48 8.27 -5.88
CA ARG A 205 -0.12 7.84 -6.20
C ARG A 205 0.45 6.92 -5.13
N CYS A 206 1.13 5.87 -5.60
CA CYS A 206 1.99 5.01 -4.81
C CYS A 206 3.44 5.14 -5.29
N ASP A 207 4.36 5.45 -4.40
CA ASP A 207 5.79 5.31 -4.60
C ASP A 207 6.24 4.06 -3.84
N TRP A 208 6.77 3.08 -4.56
CA TRP A 208 7.19 1.81 -4.02
C TRP A 208 8.64 1.50 -4.41
N THR A 209 9.47 1.29 -3.38
CA THR A 209 10.92 1.04 -3.50
C THR A 209 11.33 -0.08 -2.54
N PRO A 210 12.55 -0.61 -2.60
CA PRO A 210 13.04 -1.54 -1.58
C PRO A 210 13.01 -0.99 -0.14
N ALA A 211 13.05 0.35 0.03
CA ALA A 211 13.02 1.00 1.34
C ALA A 211 11.62 1.10 1.96
N GLY A 212 10.56 1.08 1.13
CA GLY A 212 9.21 1.30 1.64
C GLY A 212 8.18 1.56 0.55
N ILE A 213 6.97 1.83 1.03
CA ILE A 213 5.79 2.19 0.23
C ILE A 213 5.25 3.51 0.78
N ARG A 214 5.00 4.50 -0.09
CA ARG A 214 4.41 5.79 0.26
C ARG A 214 3.16 6.04 -0.56
N GLY A 215 2.13 6.57 0.09
CA GLY A 215 0.85 6.95 -0.53
C GLY A 215 0.67 8.46 -0.58
N PHE A 216 0.14 8.95 -1.70
CA PHE A 216 -0.08 10.39 -1.94
C PHE A 216 -1.45 10.62 -2.58
N ILE A 217 -2.05 11.77 -2.26
CA ILE A 217 -3.18 12.32 -3.02
C ILE A 217 -2.79 13.73 -3.44
N ASP A 218 -2.87 14.04 -4.74
CA ASP A 218 -2.50 15.33 -5.34
C ASP A 218 -1.11 15.82 -4.91
N GLY A 219 -0.16 14.89 -4.87
CA GLY A 219 1.23 15.16 -4.47
C GLY A 219 1.47 15.28 -2.96
N VAL A 220 0.42 15.24 -2.13
CA VAL A 220 0.56 15.32 -0.67
C VAL A 220 0.63 13.93 -0.08
N GLN A 221 1.76 13.59 0.54
CA GLN A 221 1.94 12.32 1.24
C GLN A 221 1.01 12.21 2.45
N TYR A 222 0.35 11.06 2.61
CA TYR A 222 -0.49 10.77 3.78
C TYR A 222 -0.29 9.36 4.34
N PHE A 223 0.50 8.51 3.65
CA PHE A 223 0.84 7.15 4.09
C PHE A 223 2.33 6.88 3.91
N GLU A 224 2.89 6.09 4.82
CA GLU A 224 4.22 5.47 4.67
C GLU A 224 4.28 4.15 5.44
N TYR A 225 4.79 3.12 4.77
CA TYR A 225 5.16 1.85 5.37
C TYR A 225 6.62 1.55 5.01
N ALA A 226 7.54 1.83 5.93
CA ALA A 226 8.96 1.52 5.75
C ALA A 226 9.19 0.01 5.81
N ASN A 227 10.12 -0.48 5.00
CA ASN A 227 10.56 -1.88 5.08
C ASN A 227 11.19 -2.15 6.45
N PRO A 228 10.58 -2.99 7.30
CA PRO A 228 11.10 -3.22 8.66
C PRO A 228 12.34 -4.11 8.68
N GLY A 229 12.74 -4.72 7.56
CA GLY A 229 13.87 -5.66 7.49
C GLY A 229 13.70 -6.95 8.29
N THR A 230 12.46 -7.32 8.63
CA THR A 230 12.15 -8.48 9.52
C THR A 230 11.66 -9.72 8.76
N GLY A 231 11.84 -9.74 7.44
CA GLY A 231 11.50 -10.87 6.58
C GLY A 231 10.14 -10.76 5.91
N THR A 232 9.81 -11.78 5.12
CA THR A 232 8.69 -11.76 4.16
C THR A 232 7.29 -11.71 4.78
N ASN A 233 7.15 -12.09 6.05
CA ASN A 233 5.86 -11.93 6.74
C ASN A 233 5.43 -10.46 6.88
N ALA A 234 6.39 -9.55 7.03
CA ALA A 234 6.13 -8.11 7.12
C ALA A 234 6.46 -7.37 5.83
N TRP A 235 7.34 -7.91 4.98
CA TRP A 235 7.75 -7.28 3.73
C TRP A 235 7.75 -8.28 2.56
N PRO A 236 6.61 -8.66 2.01
CA PRO A 236 6.52 -9.48 0.79
C PRO A 236 6.58 -8.66 -0.51
N TYR A 237 6.88 -7.37 -0.44
CA TYR A 237 6.83 -6.42 -1.55
C TYR A 237 8.17 -6.33 -2.30
N ASP A 238 8.88 -7.45 -2.43
CA ASP A 238 10.14 -7.64 -3.18
C ASP A 238 9.96 -8.61 -4.36
N GLN A 239 8.75 -8.66 -4.88
CA GLN A 239 8.34 -9.48 -6.02
C GLN A 239 7.40 -8.66 -6.93
N PRO A 240 7.15 -9.08 -8.18
CA PRO A 240 6.27 -8.34 -9.09
C PRO A 240 4.81 -8.33 -8.64
N PHE A 241 4.16 -7.18 -8.83
CA PHE A 241 2.72 -6.96 -8.63
C PHE A 241 2.08 -6.45 -9.92
N PHE A 242 0.82 -6.80 -10.14
CA PHE A 242 -0.02 -6.25 -11.19
C PHE A 242 -1.09 -5.32 -10.60
N MET A 243 -1.60 -4.41 -11.41
CA MET A 243 -2.64 -3.46 -11.01
C MET A 243 -4.03 -4.01 -11.22
N ILE A 244 -4.94 -3.61 -10.35
CA ILE A 244 -6.38 -3.90 -10.42
C ILE A 244 -7.15 -2.58 -10.26
N LEU A 245 -8.15 -2.40 -11.13
CA LEU A 245 -9.14 -1.32 -11.05
C LEU A 245 -10.53 -1.96 -11.01
N ASN A 246 -11.33 -1.65 -10.00
CA ASN A 246 -12.70 -2.17 -9.90
C ASN A 246 -13.64 -1.26 -9.11
N VAL A 247 -14.93 -1.50 -9.27
CA VAL A 247 -15.97 -0.99 -8.37
C VAL A 247 -16.73 -2.20 -7.83
N ALA A 248 -16.47 -2.59 -6.59
CA ALA A 248 -17.23 -3.61 -5.90
C ALA A 248 -18.57 -3.05 -5.41
N VAL A 249 -19.55 -3.94 -5.23
CA VAL A 249 -20.87 -3.61 -4.68
C VAL A 249 -21.11 -4.41 -3.40
N GLY A 250 -21.44 -3.73 -2.33
CA GLY A 250 -21.68 -4.39 -1.04
C GLY A 250 -20.40 -4.93 -0.41
N GLY A 251 -20.39 -6.22 -0.11
CA GLY A 251 -19.27 -6.88 0.55
C GLY A 251 -19.16 -6.57 2.04
N ASN A 252 -18.13 -7.13 2.69
CA ASN A 252 -17.93 -7.02 4.13
C ASN A 252 -17.70 -5.57 4.60
N TRP A 253 -17.09 -4.75 3.75
CA TRP A 253 -16.81 -3.36 4.07
C TRP A 253 -17.74 -2.40 3.32
N GLY A 254 -17.76 -2.40 2.00
CA GLY A 254 -18.63 -1.52 1.22
C GLY A 254 -20.12 -1.66 1.56
N GLY A 255 -20.54 -2.88 1.96
CA GLY A 255 -21.90 -3.19 2.38
C GLY A 255 -22.21 -3.05 3.87
N ALA A 256 -21.27 -2.61 4.71
CA ALA A 256 -21.43 -2.58 6.17
C ALA A 256 -22.63 -1.74 6.64
N MET A 257 -23.01 -0.71 5.88
CA MET A 257 -24.19 0.13 6.15
C MET A 257 -25.35 -0.14 5.17
N GLY A 258 -25.35 -1.32 4.52
CA GLY A 258 -26.31 -1.70 3.49
C GLY A 258 -25.98 -1.10 2.13
N VAL A 259 -26.79 -1.49 1.13
CA VAL A 259 -26.68 -1.02 -0.26
C VAL A 259 -27.90 -0.18 -0.59
N ASP A 260 -27.68 1.01 -1.12
CA ASP A 260 -28.73 1.91 -1.60
C ASP A 260 -28.84 1.79 -3.12
N ASN A 261 -29.92 1.17 -3.58
CA ASN A 261 -30.14 0.94 -5.02
C ASN A 261 -30.28 2.24 -5.83
N SER A 262 -30.63 3.35 -5.20
CA SER A 262 -30.82 4.62 -5.90
C SER A 262 -29.53 5.27 -6.37
N VAL A 263 -28.36 4.79 -5.89
CA VAL A 263 -27.04 5.34 -6.28
C VAL A 263 -26.51 4.71 -7.59
N PHE A 264 -27.11 3.63 -8.06
CA PHE A 264 -26.68 2.97 -9.30
C PHE A 264 -27.44 3.50 -10.52
N PRO A 265 -26.76 3.63 -11.70
CA PRO A 265 -25.38 3.21 -11.95
C PRO A 265 -24.36 4.09 -11.26
N ALA A 266 -23.29 3.47 -10.73
CA ALA A 266 -22.20 4.12 -10.02
C ALA A 266 -20.88 3.90 -10.79
N THR A 267 -20.20 4.98 -11.18
CA THR A 267 -19.06 4.91 -12.10
C THR A 267 -17.79 5.48 -11.46
N MET A 268 -16.71 4.73 -11.53
CA MET A 268 -15.36 5.24 -11.37
C MET A 268 -14.83 5.67 -12.74
N ASP A 269 -14.47 6.93 -12.86
CA ASP A 269 -13.87 7.52 -14.05
C ASP A 269 -12.36 7.60 -13.87
N VAL A 270 -11.59 7.09 -14.84
CA VAL A 270 -10.12 7.13 -14.81
C VAL A 270 -9.62 7.87 -16.04
N ASP A 271 -8.91 8.99 -15.81
CA ASP A 271 -8.35 9.86 -16.85
C ASP A 271 -7.05 9.27 -17.41
N TYR A 272 -6.18 8.80 -16.54
CA TYR A 272 -4.97 8.09 -16.94
C TYR A 272 -4.45 7.12 -15.87
N VAL A 273 -3.64 6.18 -16.32
CA VAL A 273 -2.78 5.32 -15.49
C VAL A 273 -1.35 5.42 -16.02
N ARG A 274 -0.40 5.76 -15.16
CA ARG A 274 1.02 5.91 -15.51
C ARG A 274 1.90 5.19 -14.50
N VAL A 275 2.88 4.43 -15.00
CA VAL A 275 3.87 3.74 -14.17
C VAL A 275 5.27 4.20 -14.55
N TYR A 276 6.02 4.65 -13.55
CA TYR A 276 7.40 5.13 -13.69
C TYR A 276 8.34 4.16 -12.99
N LYS A 277 9.41 3.80 -13.68
CA LYS A 277 10.40 2.89 -13.13
C LYS A 277 11.17 3.55 -11.98
N TRP A 278 11.34 2.81 -10.90
CA TRP A 278 12.28 3.20 -9.84
C TRP A 278 13.73 3.12 -10.35
N VAL A 279 14.57 4.10 -9.96
CA VAL A 279 16.00 4.16 -10.26
C VAL A 279 16.79 4.28 -8.97
N ASP A 280 17.86 3.46 -8.86
CA ASP A 280 18.73 3.40 -7.68
C ASP A 280 19.65 4.61 -7.59
#